data_3eb756b3d529e3438d68aa67e842394c
#
_entry.id   3eb756b3d529e3438d68aa67e842394c
#
_cell.length_a   1.000
_cell.length_b   1.000
_cell.length_c   1.000
_cell.angle_alpha   90.00
_cell.angle_beta   90.00
_cell.angle_gamma   90.00
#
_symmetry.space_group_name_H-M   'P 1'
#
loop_
_entity.id
_entity.type
_entity.pdbx_description
1 polymer ?
#
loop_
_entity_poly.entity_id
_entity_poly.type
_entity_poly.pdbx_seq_one_letter_code
_entity_poly.pdbx_strand_id
1 'polypeptide(L)'
;MDLPESPLLEQIRARVIKTVKDGIQLNMSTEESKKFLRRHLNSKTNLVIMIIDINSSTQMSLSLPESKFALVVQTFAQEVSIAVSGYGGYVFKYEGDAVIVIFPAESDKITACKNALNCSKAVLAII
;
A
#
# COMPACT_ATOMS: atom_id res chain seq x y z
N MET A 1 4.20 -22.18 -7.58
CA MET A 1 5.54 -21.83 -7.13
C MET A 1 5.49 -21.44 -5.66
N ASP A 2 6.10 -22.25 -4.82
CA ASP A 2 6.10 -21.97 -3.41
C ASP A 2 7.13 -20.89 -3.13
N LEU A 3 6.66 -19.72 -2.71
CA LEU A 3 7.55 -18.69 -2.21
C LEU A 3 8.12 -19.17 -0.87
N PRO A 4 9.45 -19.09 -0.67
CA PRO A 4 10.00 -19.42 0.63
C PRO A 4 9.35 -18.52 1.68
N GLU A 5 8.95 -19.13 2.79
CA GLU A 5 8.39 -18.35 3.89
C GLU A 5 9.48 -17.44 4.44
N SER A 6 9.33 -16.14 4.18
CA SER A 6 10.20 -15.12 4.74
C SER A 6 9.60 -14.56 6.02
N PRO A 7 10.41 -14.01 6.93
CA PRO A 7 9.87 -13.31 8.09
C PRO A 7 8.88 -12.21 7.72
N LEU A 8 9.09 -11.56 6.58
CA LEU A 8 8.16 -10.55 6.06
C LEU A 8 6.79 -11.15 5.76
N LEU A 9 6.76 -12.31 5.10
CA LEU A 9 5.49 -12.98 4.76
C LEU A 9 4.75 -13.43 6.02
N GLU A 10 5.46 -13.95 7.01
CA GLU A 10 4.86 -14.32 8.29
C GLU A 10 4.26 -13.12 9.02
N GLN A 11 4.95 -11.98 9.01
CA GLN A 11 4.45 -10.74 9.59
C GLN A 11 3.17 -10.25 8.90
N ILE A 12 3.14 -10.33 7.57
CA ILE A 12 1.95 -9.97 6.80
C ILE A 12 0.77 -10.88 7.17
N ARG A 13 0.99 -12.18 7.22
CA ARG A 13 -0.06 -13.15 7.59
C ARG A 13 -0.59 -12.88 8.99
N ALA A 14 0.31 -12.63 9.95
CA ALA A 14 -0.10 -12.36 11.33
C ALA A 14 -0.95 -11.09 11.42
N ARG A 15 -0.59 -10.02 10.71
CA ARG A 15 -1.37 -8.78 10.70
C ARG A 15 -2.73 -8.98 10.05
N VAL A 16 -2.78 -9.70 8.93
CA VAL A 16 -4.06 -9.97 8.24
C VAL A 16 -4.99 -10.76 9.14
N ILE A 17 -4.49 -11.81 9.79
CA ILE A 17 -5.29 -12.60 10.71
C ILE A 17 -5.81 -11.75 11.86
N LYS A 18 -4.96 -10.92 12.44
CA LYS A 18 -5.35 -10.02 13.52
C LYS A 18 -6.41 -9.01 13.07
N THR A 19 -6.23 -8.44 11.88
CA THR A 19 -7.18 -7.48 11.32
C THR A 19 -8.55 -8.12 11.10
N VAL A 20 -8.58 -9.34 10.60
CA VAL A 20 -9.83 -10.08 10.38
C VAL A 20 -10.55 -10.35 11.71
N LYS A 21 -9.80 -10.67 12.76
CA LYS A 21 -10.38 -10.94 14.08
C LYS A 21 -10.82 -9.67 14.82
N ASP A 22 -9.96 -8.66 14.85
CA ASP A 22 -10.08 -7.53 15.77
C ASP A 22 -10.50 -6.23 15.09
N GLY A 23 -10.60 -6.23 13.75
CA GLY A 23 -10.88 -5.03 12.98
C GLY A 23 -9.61 -4.24 12.67
N ILE A 24 -9.77 -3.18 11.91
CA ILE A 24 -8.65 -2.36 11.45
C ILE A 24 -8.18 -1.44 12.57
N GLN A 25 -6.90 -1.53 12.91
CA GLN A 25 -6.30 -0.75 13.99
C GLN A 25 -5.29 0.27 13.49
N LEU A 26 -4.90 0.20 12.22
CA LEU A 26 -3.93 1.11 11.63
C LEU A 26 -4.60 2.40 11.17
N ASN A 27 -3.99 3.53 11.49
CA ASN A 27 -4.40 4.81 10.94
C ASN A 27 -3.92 4.92 9.48
N MET A 28 -4.86 4.93 8.54
CA MET A 28 -4.57 5.07 7.11
C MET A 28 -4.55 6.54 6.69
N SER A 29 -3.87 7.38 7.46
CA SER A 29 -3.76 8.80 7.19
C SER A 29 -2.82 9.08 6.03
N THR A 30 -3.15 10.10 5.22
CA THR A 30 -2.30 10.60 4.14
C THR A 30 -1.55 11.88 4.54
N GLU A 31 -1.48 12.18 5.83
CA GLU A 31 -0.85 13.42 6.32
C GLU A 31 0.65 13.50 5.96
N GLU A 32 1.37 12.40 5.99
CA GLU A 32 2.80 12.39 5.66
C GLU A 32 3.04 12.78 4.20
N SER A 33 2.22 12.28 3.26
CA SER A 33 2.32 12.68 1.87
C SER A 33 1.97 14.14 1.66
N LYS A 34 0.96 14.65 2.37
CA LYS A 34 0.58 16.06 2.32
C LYS A 34 1.70 16.96 2.85
N LYS A 35 2.35 16.57 3.94
CA LYS A 35 3.50 17.29 4.49
C LYS A 35 4.65 17.32 3.48
N PHE A 36 4.96 16.20 2.87
CA PHE A 36 5.99 16.10 1.84
C PHE A 36 5.69 17.06 0.68
N LEU A 37 4.47 17.03 0.15
CA LEU A 37 4.07 17.87 -0.97
C LEU A 37 4.09 19.35 -0.61
N ARG A 38 3.70 19.72 0.60
CA ARG A 38 3.75 21.12 1.07
C ARG A 38 5.19 21.66 1.11
N ARG A 39 6.16 20.83 1.48
CA ARG A 39 7.57 21.24 1.50
C ARG A 39 8.11 21.55 0.09
N HIS A 40 7.46 21.03 -0.96
CA HIS A 40 7.92 21.16 -2.36
C HIS A 40 6.96 21.97 -3.22
N LEU A 41 6.13 22.82 -2.59
CA LEU A 41 5.00 23.48 -3.26
C LEU A 41 5.42 24.38 -4.43
N ASN A 42 6.57 25.04 -4.33
CA ASN A 42 7.08 25.98 -5.33
C ASN A 42 8.35 25.47 -6.03
N SER A 43 8.61 24.19 -5.98
CA SER A 43 9.80 23.60 -6.58
C SER A 43 9.44 22.43 -7.49
N LYS A 44 10.29 22.19 -8.49
CA LYS A 44 10.21 20.96 -9.27
C LYS A 44 10.82 19.85 -8.44
N THR A 45 10.11 18.74 -8.32
CA THR A 45 10.63 17.57 -7.62
C THR A 45 10.39 16.33 -8.47
N ASN A 46 11.30 15.38 -8.36
CA ASN A 46 11.18 14.10 -9.04
C ASN A 46 10.47 13.12 -8.13
N LEU A 47 9.46 12.44 -8.67
CA LEU A 47 8.68 11.45 -7.96
C LEU A 47 8.56 10.19 -8.82
N VAL A 48 8.54 9.04 -8.16
CA VAL A 48 8.03 7.80 -8.76
C VAL A 48 6.61 7.61 -8.26
N ILE A 49 5.66 7.45 -9.17
CA ILE A 49 4.26 7.23 -8.84
C ILE A 49 3.93 5.77 -9.12
N MET A 50 3.32 5.11 -8.13
CA MET A 50 2.85 3.74 -8.27
C MET A 50 1.36 3.69 -7.95
N ILE A 51 0.60 3.01 -8.80
CA ILE A 51 -0.83 2.79 -8.59
C ILE A 51 -1.04 1.30 -8.37
N ILE A 52 -1.71 0.99 -7.29
CA ILE A 52 -2.02 -0.39 -6.91
C ILE A 52 -3.53 -0.54 -6.88
N ASP A 53 -4.04 -1.55 -7.56
CA ASP A 53 -5.46 -1.79 -7.70
C ASP A 53 -5.78 -3.26 -7.42
N ILE A 54 -6.92 -3.52 -6.78
CA ILE A 54 -7.38 -4.89 -6.57
C ILE A 54 -8.06 -5.38 -7.86
N ASN A 55 -7.47 -6.40 -8.47
CA ASN A 55 -8.08 -7.05 -9.62
C ASN A 55 -9.36 -7.78 -9.19
N SER A 56 -10.39 -7.73 -10.02
CA SER A 56 -11.68 -8.39 -9.77
C SER A 56 -12.48 -7.84 -8.59
N SER A 57 -12.22 -6.59 -8.18
CA SER A 57 -12.96 -5.96 -7.07
C SER A 57 -14.47 -5.89 -7.36
N THR A 58 -14.85 -5.63 -8.61
CA THR A 58 -16.26 -5.60 -9.02
C THR A 58 -16.93 -6.95 -8.79
N GLN A 59 -16.27 -8.05 -9.15
CA GLN A 59 -16.81 -9.40 -8.92
C GLN A 59 -16.92 -9.70 -7.44
N MET A 60 -15.94 -9.31 -6.63
CA MET A 60 -16.00 -9.49 -5.19
C MET A 60 -17.15 -8.70 -4.57
N SER A 61 -17.41 -7.49 -5.03
CA SER A 61 -18.51 -6.67 -4.52
C SER A 61 -19.87 -7.28 -4.81
N LEU A 62 -20.00 -8.06 -5.90
CA LEU A 62 -21.23 -8.75 -6.27
C LEU A 62 -21.41 -10.08 -5.54
N SER A 63 -20.32 -10.74 -5.15
CA SER A 63 -20.35 -12.09 -4.59
C SER A 63 -20.21 -12.15 -3.08
N LEU A 64 -19.68 -11.10 -2.44
CA LEU A 64 -19.47 -11.05 -1.00
C LEU A 64 -20.49 -10.13 -0.31
N PRO A 65 -20.90 -10.43 0.94
CA PRO A 65 -21.63 -9.45 1.72
C PRO A 65 -20.86 -8.14 1.85
N GLU A 66 -21.58 -7.04 1.91
CA GLU A 66 -20.98 -5.70 1.95
C GLU A 66 -19.94 -5.54 3.06
N SER A 67 -20.25 -6.07 4.25
CA SER A 67 -19.32 -5.99 5.39
C SER A 67 -18.02 -6.76 5.13
N LYS A 68 -18.09 -7.90 4.48
CA LYS A 68 -16.90 -8.70 4.15
C LYS A 68 -16.10 -8.06 3.03
N PHE A 69 -16.76 -7.51 2.02
CA PHE A 69 -16.08 -6.79 0.94
C PHE A 69 -15.34 -5.57 1.49
N ALA A 70 -15.98 -4.78 2.35
CA ALA A 70 -15.34 -3.64 3.00
C ALA A 70 -14.12 -4.07 3.81
N LEU A 71 -14.22 -5.17 4.55
CA LEU A 71 -13.11 -5.70 5.32
C LEU A 71 -11.92 -6.09 4.43
N VAL A 72 -12.18 -6.75 3.30
CA VAL A 72 -11.12 -7.13 2.34
C VAL A 72 -10.41 -5.90 1.80
N VAL A 73 -11.16 -4.89 1.34
CA VAL A 73 -10.59 -3.66 0.78
C VAL A 73 -9.77 -2.91 1.83
N GLN A 74 -10.30 -2.78 3.04
CA GLN A 74 -9.62 -2.08 4.12
C GLN A 74 -8.36 -2.82 4.59
N THR A 75 -8.42 -4.14 4.67
CA THR A 75 -7.24 -4.96 5.03
C THR A 75 -6.15 -4.81 3.98
N PHE A 76 -6.52 -4.84 2.71
CA PHE A 76 -5.59 -4.63 1.61
C PHE A 76 -4.94 -3.24 1.71
N ALA A 77 -5.74 -2.19 1.88
CA ALA A 77 -5.23 -0.83 2.01
C ALA A 77 -4.26 -0.69 3.19
N GLN A 78 -4.58 -1.31 4.32
CA GLN A 78 -3.72 -1.31 5.50
C GLN A 78 -2.37 -1.95 5.21
N GLU A 79 -2.37 -3.14 4.60
CA GLU A 79 -1.12 -3.86 4.30
C GLU A 79 -0.28 -3.14 3.25
N VAL A 80 -0.91 -2.54 2.25
CA VAL A 80 -0.21 -1.72 1.26
C VAL A 80 0.44 -0.51 1.94
N SER A 81 -0.27 0.15 2.84
CA SER A 81 0.26 1.31 3.59
C SER A 81 1.51 0.94 4.38
N ILE A 82 1.50 -0.21 5.04
CA ILE A 82 2.65 -0.70 5.81
C ILE A 82 3.83 -0.99 4.88
N ALA A 83 3.59 -1.68 3.77
CA ALA A 83 4.63 -1.99 2.80
C ALA A 83 5.24 -0.72 2.20
N VAL A 84 4.41 0.24 1.81
CA VAL A 84 4.85 1.52 1.25
C VAL A 84 5.75 2.28 2.21
N SER A 85 5.35 2.37 3.47
CA SER A 85 6.17 3.03 4.50
C SER A 85 7.51 2.33 4.70
N GLY A 86 7.52 1.01 4.64
CA GLY A 86 8.74 0.23 4.79
C GLY A 86 9.74 0.43 3.65
N TYR A 87 9.30 0.85 2.47
CA TYR A 87 10.15 1.10 1.32
C TYR A 87 10.36 2.60 1.03
N GLY A 88 10.05 3.45 2.00
CA GLY A 88 10.33 4.89 1.89
C GLY A 88 9.33 5.67 1.03
N GLY A 89 8.16 5.12 0.79
CA GLY A 89 7.09 5.77 0.06
C GLY A 89 6.06 6.43 0.96
N TYR A 90 5.16 7.17 0.34
CA TYR A 90 4.01 7.77 1.01
C TYR A 90 2.74 7.41 0.25
N VAL A 91 1.68 7.11 0.96
CA VAL A 91 0.36 6.94 0.34
C VAL A 91 -0.20 8.34 0.09
N PHE A 92 -0.42 8.65 -1.18
CA PHE A 92 -0.99 9.93 -1.57
C PHE A 92 -2.50 9.93 -1.44
N LYS A 93 -3.15 8.87 -1.90
CA LYS A 93 -4.61 8.81 -1.92
C LYS A 93 -5.10 7.37 -1.94
N TYR A 94 -6.17 7.13 -1.20
CA TYR A 94 -6.98 5.92 -1.32
C TYR A 94 -8.19 6.26 -2.19
N GLU A 95 -8.40 5.52 -3.26
CA GLU A 95 -9.48 5.79 -4.18
C GLU A 95 -10.24 4.50 -4.48
N GLY A 96 -11.32 4.27 -3.73
CA GLY A 96 -12.06 3.02 -3.82
C GLY A 96 -11.17 1.83 -3.47
N ASP A 97 -10.93 0.97 -4.45
CA ASP A 97 -10.08 -0.20 -4.35
C ASP A 97 -8.65 0.04 -4.84
N ALA A 98 -8.31 1.29 -5.16
CA ALA A 98 -6.99 1.67 -5.63
C ALA A 98 -6.23 2.48 -4.58
N VAL A 99 -4.91 2.32 -4.56
CA VAL A 99 -4.01 3.10 -3.71
C VAL A 99 -2.97 3.78 -4.59
N ILE A 100 -2.88 5.10 -4.50
CA ILE A 100 -1.90 5.90 -5.23
C ILE A 100 -0.76 6.23 -4.29
N VAL A 101 0.45 5.87 -4.67
CA VAL A 101 1.65 5.94 -3.85
C VAL A 101 2.71 6.79 -4.54
N ILE A 102 3.43 7.57 -3.77
CA ILE A 102 4.55 8.35 -4.27
C ILE A 102 5.84 7.93 -3.55
N PHE A 103 6.92 7.84 -4.33
CA PHE A 103 8.28 7.63 -3.82
C PHE A 103 9.11 8.84 -4.20
N PRO A 104 9.60 9.60 -3.21
CA PRO A 104 10.47 10.74 -3.51
C PRO A 104 11.75 10.29 -4.21
N ALA A 105 12.13 11.02 -5.25
CA ALA A 105 13.30 10.70 -6.06
C ALA A 105 14.25 11.91 -6.15
N GLU A 106 14.28 12.74 -5.12
CA GLU A 106 15.01 14.00 -5.11
C GLU A 106 16.52 13.80 -5.17
N SER A 107 17.02 12.84 -4.40
CA SER A 107 18.46 12.60 -4.28
C SER A 107 18.95 11.49 -5.19
N ASP A 108 18.11 10.48 -5.47
CA ASP A 108 18.51 9.32 -6.28
C ASP A 108 17.30 8.66 -6.92
N LYS A 109 17.13 8.89 -8.22
CA LYS A 109 16.04 8.31 -9.00
C LYS A 109 16.14 6.79 -9.08
N ILE A 110 17.35 6.24 -9.14
CA ILE A 110 17.55 4.79 -9.23
C ILE A 110 17.10 4.12 -7.95
N THR A 111 17.49 4.65 -6.80
CA THR A 111 17.06 4.12 -5.51
C THR A 111 15.55 4.19 -5.35
N ALA A 112 14.92 5.31 -5.74
CA ALA A 112 13.46 5.45 -5.69
C ALA A 112 12.77 4.40 -6.57
N CYS A 113 13.26 4.17 -7.78
CA CYS A 113 12.72 3.13 -8.66
C CYS A 113 12.90 1.73 -8.08
N LYS A 114 14.05 1.43 -7.49
CA LYS A 114 14.29 0.15 -6.82
C LYS A 114 13.35 -0.05 -5.65
N ASN A 115 13.15 0.98 -4.85
CA ASN A 115 12.24 0.92 -3.71
C ASN A 115 10.80 0.67 -4.16
N ALA A 116 10.36 1.35 -5.21
CA ALA A 116 9.04 1.14 -5.77
C ALA A 116 8.87 -0.29 -6.31
N LEU A 117 9.88 -0.81 -7.02
CA LEU A 117 9.87 -2.19 -7.53
C LEU A 117 9.81 -3.21 -6.40
N ASN A 118 10.62 -3.05 -5.38
CA ASN A 118 10.64 -3.95 -4.22
C ASN A 118 9.33 -3.87 -3.45
N CYS A 119 8.78 -2.67 -3.31
CA CYS A 119 7.46 -2.49 -2.72
C CYS A 119 6.38 -3.22 -3.51
N SER A 120 6.42 -3.14 -4.84
CA SER A 120 5.45 -3.84 -5.69
C SER A 120 5.51 -5.35 -5.49
N LYS A 121 6.70 -5.91 -5.33
CA LYS A 121 6.87 -7.34 -5.05
C LYS A 121 6.28 -7.71 -3.69
N ALA A 122 6.49 -6.88 -2.68
CA ALA A 122 5.91 -7.09 -1.35
C ALA A 122 4.38 -7.01 -1.40
N VAL A 123 3.83 -6.09 -2.16
CA VAL A 123 2.37 -5.95 -2.35
C VAL A 123 1.80 -7.19 -3.04
N LEU A 124 2.48 -7.72 -4.04
CA LEU A 124 2.05 -8.97 -4.70
C LEU A 124 1.99 -10.15 -3.73
N ALA A 125 2.83 -10.16 -2.71
CA ALA A 125 2.80 -11.20 -1.67
C ALA A 125 1.59 -11.08 -0.73
N ILE A 126 0.98 -9.91 -0.64
CA ILE A 126 -0.23 -9.68 0.18
C ILE A 126 -1.46 -10.32 -0.49
N ILE A 127 -1.48 -10.33 -1.79
CA ILE A 127 -2.58 -10.88 -2.58
C ILE A 127 -2.42 -12.40 -2.67
#